data_cf8c0454f7d88a46a23186eec83dfaf4
#
_entry.id   cf8c0454f7d88a46a23186eec83dfaf4
#
_cell.length_a   1.000
_cell.length_b   1.000
_cell.length_c   1.000
_cell.angle_alpha   90.00
_cell.angle_beta   90.00
_cell.angle_gamma   90.00
#
_symmetry.space_group_name_H-M   'P 1'
#
loop_
_entity.id
_entity.type
_entity.pdbx_description
1 polymer ?
#
loop_
_entity_poly.entity_id
_entity_poly.type
_entity_poly.pdbx_seq_one_letter_code
_entity_poly.pdbx_strand_id
1 'polypeptide(L)'
;MIYQELPSYSIEEKKKLASRIREEICLGCEKNGGHYASNLGIVDATISLLSIFDPLKDDIIFDVGHQCYAYKYLTGRELSDIRNMNSYAGFQNREESPFDKTSNGHSGDSISQAIGMHLAKKDNNDDSFTISIIGESSLENGVALEGLLDLALRPSFSHFLFILNENSYSIYQNSERFEKEISQKKEKLFLFAKAHEGIEKEKYLTLLEEEKQKLFPDFFKVNPLFSFVKTFVILGHDFFDLDATLQKAKEASLKGPVFLLLLTEKGHGDERIKKDQEGFYHAVNPSFAPSPLFMPSRIKASIIERLLQEHEDLYLISPAMRTSSFLNTCFDNFPKRCIDARIAEEHAMLLSAGLLIKGKRVVLDIYSTFLQRAIDELIENILRQKLPLVIFLERASLVEDGSSHQGIFDVALLSSLPYLKMYAPYDKTSYEIVSKHAYEDINHCSIIRVPREYFLEDIAVSCYEPIQFLKRENNKKLTLGIGPRGYLLAKEAKDCDIAMVLDLTLEDISSLLSYEEIEVFDPYQTEAGFVKNLKEKFFDRDAHPKLIIHSLKRKFYPHGSLQDQYERLQKIEWNLPNKEGGK
;
A
#
# COMPACT_ATOMS: atom_id res chain seq x y z
N MET A 1 29.40 -9.34 -6.89
CA MET A 1 28.01 -9.39 -6.42
C MET A 1 27.50 -10.80 -6.66
N ILE A 2 26.66 -11.31 -5.75
CA ILE A 2 26.22 -12.71 -5.77
C ILE A 2 25.58 -13.10 -7.11
N TYR A 3 24.74 -12.24 -7.70
CA TYR A 3 24.06 -12.55 -8.96
C TYR A 3 25.03 -12.94 -10.11
N GLN A 4 26.25 -12.43 -10.13
CA GLN A 4 27.24 -12.73 -11.17
C GLN A 4 27.76 -14.17 -11.12
N GLU A 5 27.68 -14.79 -9.96
CA GLU A 5 28.14 -16.16 -9.71
C GLU A 5 27.03 -17.20 -9.88
N LEU A 6 25.76 -16.79 -9.80
CA LEU A 6 24.58 -17.66 -9.85
C LEU A 6 24.53 -18.60 -11.07
N PRO A 7 24.93 -18.19 -12.29
CA PRO A 7 24.94 -19.11 -13.43
C PRO A 7 25.82 -20.35 -13.23
N SER A 8 26.83 -20.28 -12.34
CA SER A 8 27.74 -21.38 -12.04
C SER A 8 27.32 -22.25 -10.85
N TYR A 9 26.30 -21.83 -10.08
CA TYR A 9 25.88 -22.53 -8.88
C TYR A 9 25.17 -23.84 -9.21
N SER A 10 25.57 -24.90 -8.50
CA SER A 10 24.84 -26.17 -8.44
C SER A 10 23.48 -25.97 -7.72
N ILE A 11 22.57 -26.90 -7.88
CA ILE A 11 21.28 -26.91 -7.19
C ILE A 11 21.45 -26.86 -5.66
N GLU A 12 22.44 -27.59 -5.13
CA GLU A 12 22.71 -27.60 -3.68
C GLU A 12 23.26 -26.26 -3.17
N GLU A 13 24.05 -25.56 -3.97
CA GLU A 13 24.51 -24.20 -3.64
C GLU A 13 23.35 -23.21 -3.70
N LYS A 14 22.44 -23.31 -4.69
CA LYS A 14 21.22 -22.50 -4.75
C LYS A 14 20.32 -22.72 -3.54
N LYS A 15 20.10 -23.97 -3.11
CA LYS A 15 19.33 -24.30 -1.89
C LYS A 15 19.93 -23.69 -0.61
N LYS A 16 21.26 -23.79 -0.47
CA LYS A 16 21.97 -23.18 0.68
C LYS A 16 21.83 -21.65 0.67
N LEU A 17 21.98 -21.05 -0.51
CA LEU A 17 21.81 -19.61 -0.70
C LEU A 17 20.37 -19.18 -0.38
N ALA A 18 19.37 -19.94 -0.83
CA ALA A 18 17.96 -19.67 -0.55
C ALA A 18 17.65 -19.68 0.96
N SER A 19 18.18 -20.66 1.69
CA SER A 19 18.05 -20.72 3.14
C SER A 19 18.66 -19.50 3.82
N ARG A 20 19.88 -19.11 3.39
CA ARG A 20 20.55 -17.91 3.90
C ARG A 20 19.76 -16.64 3.62
N ILE A 21 19.23 -16.45 2.40
CA ILE A 21 18.44 -15.26 2.05
C ILE A 21 17.16 -15.21 2.92
N ARG A 22 16.50 -16.34 3.17
CA ARG A 22 15.34 -16.38 4.06
C ARG A 22 15.67 -15.97 5.49
N GLU A 23 16.82 -16.42 6.03
CA GLU A 23 17.32 -15.96 7.33
C GLU A 23 17.52 -14.44 7.35
N GLU A 24 18.18 -13.87 6.35
CA GLU A 24 18.42 -12.42 6.26
C GLU A 24 17.12 -11.63 6.13
N ILE A 25 16.13 -12.13 5.38
CA ILE A 25 14.79 -11.53 5.31
C ILE A 25 14.12 -11.55 6.68
N CYS A 26 14.18 -12.67 7.40
CA CYS A 26 13.62 -12.80 8.75
C CYS A 26 14.24 -11.77 9.70
N LEU A 27 15.55 -11.73 9.79
CA LEU A 27 16.28 -10.81 10.68
C LEU A 27 16.03 -9.34 10.33
N GLY A 28 16.05 -9.01 9.04
CA GLY A 28 15.79 -7.64 8.56
C GLY A 28 14.36 -7.18 8.89
N CYS A 29 13.37 -8.03 8.63
CA CYS A 29 11.96 -7.71 8.91
C CYS A 29 11.65 -7.68 10.41
N GLU A 30 12.22 -8.55 11.21
CA GLU A 30 12.06 -8.52 12.68
C GLU A 30 12.64 -7.24 13.29
N LYS A 31 13.74 -6.73 12.73
CA LYS A 31 14.41 -5.52 13.19
C LYS A 31 13.71 -4.24 12.71
N ASN A 32 13.38 -4.15 11.43
CA ASN A 32 12.99 -2.90 10.77
C ASN A 32 11.56 -2.91 10.24
N GLY A 33 10.85 -4.04 10.36
CA GLY A 33 9.57 -4.26 9.71
C GLY A 33 9.72 -4.53 8.21
N GLY A 34 8.59 -4.79 7.55
CA GLY A 34 8.55 -5.00 6.09
C GLY A 34 7.66 -6.15 5.67
N HIS A 35 7.61 -6.38 4.38
CA HIS A 35 6.81 -7.44 3.76
C HIS A 35 7.50 -8.79 3.93
N TYR A 36 7.09 -9.55 4.94
CA TYR A 36 7.78 -10.77 5.36
C TYR A 36 7.41 -11.97 4.49
N ALA A 37 6.16 -12.40 4.57
CA ALA A 37 5.70 -13.64 3.95
C ALA A 37 5.81 -13.65 2.42
N SER A 38 5.52 -12.51 1.77
CA SER A 38 5.60 -12.37 0.32
C SER A 38 7.02 -12.53 -0.21
N ASN A 39 8.01 -12.03 0.54
CA ASN A 39 9.42 -12.14 0.17
C ASN A 39 9.96 -13.57 0.35
N LEU A 40 9.57 -14.27 1.40
CA LEU A 40 9.99 -15.67 1.63
C LEU A 40 9.53 -16.59 0.51
N GLY A 41 8.33 -16.35 -0.03
CA GLY A 41 7.74 -17.19 -1.08
C GLY A 41 8.43 -17.12 -2.44
N ILE A 42 9.15 -16.05 -2.76
CA ILE A 42 9.72 -15.85 -4.10
C ILE A 42 11.25 -16.04 -4.16
N VAL A 43 11.89 -16.40 -3.07
CA VAL A 43 13.37 -16.50 -2.98
C VAL A 43 13.95 -17.42 -4.03
N ASP A 44 13.45 -18.67 -4.13
CA ASP A 44 13.99 -19.68 -5.04
C ASP A 44 13.83 -19.26 -6.51
N ALA A 45 12.64 -18.73 -6.84
CA ALA A 45 12.35 -18.21 -8.17
C ALA A 45 13.27 -17.03 -8.54
N THR A 46 13.54 -16.12 -7.59
CA THR A 46 14.45 -14.98 -7.81
C THR A 46 15.89 -15.44 -8.05
N ILE A 47 16.38 -16.44 -7.32
CA ILE A 47 17.71 -17.03 -7.54
C ILE A 47 17.81 -17.62 -8.96
N SER A 48 16.83 -18.43 -9.37
CA SER A 48 16.82 -19.04 -10.71
C SER A 48 16.67 -17.98 -11.81
N LEU A 49 15.83 -16.96 -11.60
CA LEU A 49 15.66 -15.86 -12.54
C LEU A 49 17.00 -15.15 -12.80
N LEU A 50 17.73 -14.77 -11.74
CA LEU A 50 19.04 -14.10 -11.85
C LEU A 50 20.18 -15.03 -12.24
N SER A 51 19.97 -16.35 -12.26
CA SER A 51 20.90 -17.31 -12.88
C SER A 51 20.83 -17.30 -14.41
N ILE A 52 19.74 -16.77 -14.99
CA ILE A 52 19.42 -16.85 -16.42
C ILE A 52 19.39 -15.46 -17.06
N PHE A 53 18.94 -14.44 -16.31
CA PHE A 53 18.80 -13.06 -16.78
C PHE A 53 19.76 -12.14 -16.01
N ASP A 54 20.36 -11.19 -16.72
CA ASP A 54 21.31 -10.23 -16.15
C ASP A 54 20.56 -8.97 -15.67
N PRO A 55 20.43 -8.73 -14.36
CA PRO A 55 19.66 -7.60 -13.85
C PRO A 55 20.25 -6.22 -14.20
N LEU A 56 21.50 -6.17 -14.68
CA LEU A 56 22.08 -4.93 -15.17
C LEU A 56 21.60 -4.57 -16.58
N LYS A 57 21.42 -5.59 -17.44
CA LYS A 57 20.99 -5.45 -18.82
C LYS A 57 19.48 -5.56 -18.98
N ASP A 58 18.91 -6.60 -18.37
CA ASP A 58 17.51 -6.93 -18.49
C ASP A 58 16.67 -6.07 -17.51
N ASP A 59 15.48 -5.66 -17.93
CA ASP A 59 14.57 -4.93 -17.05
C ASP A 59 13.72 -5.93 -16.28
N ILE A 60 13.92 -6.01 -14.97
CA ILE A 60 13.19 -6.89 -14.06
C ILE A 60 12.36 -6.02 -13.11
N ILE A 61 11.04 -6.08 -13.28
CA ILE A 61 10.09 -5.22 -12.58
C ILE A 61 9.20 -6.09 -11.69
N PHE A 62 9.24 -5.81 -10.39
CA PHE A 62 8.33 -6.44 -9.42
C PHE A 62 7.15 -5.49 -9.18
N ASP A 63 5.94 -5.95 -9.47
CA ASP A 63 4.71 -5.20 -9.17
C ASP A 63 4.63 -4.87 -7.67
N VAL A 64 4.17 -3.68 -7.32
CA VAL A 64 4.30 -3.12 -5.97
C VAL A 64 5.78 -2.95 -5.56
N GLY A 65 6.65 -3.86 -5.90
CA GLY A 65 8.03 -3.95 -5.43
C GLY A 65 8.20 -4.59 -4.04
N HIS A 66 7.14 -5.08 -3.44
CA HIS A 66 7.16 -5.67 -2.08
C HIS A 66 7.74 -7.10 -2.02
N GLN A 67 8.04 -7.73 -3.16
CA GLN A 67 8.65 -9.07 -3.28
C GLN A 67 10.12 -9.00 -3.74
N CYS A 68 10.80 -7.88 -3.53
CA CYS A 68 12.13 -7.62 -4.10
C CYS A 68 13.31 -7.85 -3.15
N TYR A 69 13.11 -8.36 -1.92
CA TYR A 69 14.21 -8.45 -0.94
C TYR A 69 15.30 -9.43 -1.38
N ALA A 70 14.93 -10.61 -1.89
CA ALA A 70 15.91 -11.53 -2.46
C ALA A 70 16.68 -10.91 -3.64
N TYR A 71 16.00 -10.16 -4.50
CA TYR A 71 16.60 -9.42 -5.61
C TYR A 71 17.59 -8.35 -5.10
N LYS A 72 17.20 -7.57 -4.09
CA LYS A 72 18.07 -6.58 -3.45
C LYS A 72 19.32 -7.21 -2.86
N TYR A 73 19.17 -8.31 -2.12
CA TYR A 73 20.28 -9.05 -1.53
C TYR A 73 21.26 -9.58 -2.59
N LEU A 74 20.74 -10.22 -3.63
CA LEU A 74 21.54 -10.78 -4.71
C LEU A 74 22.29 -9.72 -5.53
N THR A 75 21.75 -8.51 -5.60
CA THR A 75 22.35 -7.34 -6.25
C THR A 75 23.16 -6.45 -5.29
N GLY A 76 23.52 -6.95 -4.10
CA GLY A 76 24.53 -6.38 -3.22
C GLY A 76 24.03 -5.42 -2.16
N ARG A 77 22.74 -5.46 -1.81
CA ARG A 77 22.15 -4.66 -0.72
C ARG A 77 21.94 -5.52 0.52
N GLU A 78 22.34 -5.02 1.69
CA GLU A 78 22.17 -5.72 2.96
C GLU A 78 20.75 -5.54 3.51
N LEU A 79 20.07 -6.65 3.85
CA LEU A 79 18.70 -6.60 4.34
C LEU A 79 18.58 -6.13 5.79
N SER A 80 19.65 -6.18 6.57
CA SER A 80 19.72 -5.61 7.93
C SER A 80 19.41 -4.11 7.98
N ASP A 81 19.60 -3.40 6.86
CA ASP A 81 19.41 -1.96 6.75
C ASP A 81 18.14 -1.56 5.99
N ILE A 82 17.39 -2.56 5.50
CA ILE A 82 16.16 -2.29 4.74
C ILE A 82 15.17 -1.49 5.59
N ARG A 83 14.53 -0.47 4.98
CA ARG A 83 13.56 0.44 5.62
C ARG A 83 14.13 1.36 6.71
N ASN A 84 15.42 1.34 6.99
CA ASN A 84 16.04 2.34 7.84
C ASN A 84 16.12 3.69 7.10
N MET A 85 16.01 4.79 7.84
CA MET A 85 16.14 6.13 7.27
C MET A 85 17.51 6.30 6.59
N ASN A 86 17.53 6.84 5.36
CA ASN A 86 18.72 7.01 4.52
C ASN A 86 19.40 5.70 4.07
N SER A 87 18.70 4.57 4.15
CA SER A 87 19.16 3.28 3.64
C SER A 87 18.24 2.77 2.52
N TYR A 88 18.06 1.45 2.41
CA TYR A 88 17.30 0.83 1.34
C TYR A 88 15.80 0.82 1.60
N ALA A 89 15.00 1.23 0.61
CA ALA A 89 13.53 1.16 0.66
C ALA A 89 13.03 -0.29 0.70
N GLY A 90 11.83 -0.49 1.24
CA GLY A 90 11.15 -1.79 1.22
C GLY A 90 10.57 -2.20 -0.15
N PHE A 91 10.76 -1.36 -1.18
CA PHE A 91 10.28 -1.54 -2.55
C PHE A 91 11.43 -1.30 -3.52
N GLN A 92 11.26 -1.66 -4.82
CA GLN A 92 12.23 -1.22 -5.83
C GLN A 92 12.29 0.30 -5.87
N ASN A 93 13.50 0.85 -6.02
CA ASN A 93 13.73 2.28 -6.08
C ASN A 93 14.91 2.62 -6.99
N ARG A 94 14.65 3.32 -8.09
CA ARG A 94 15.65 3.72 -9.09
C ARG A 94 16.76 4.60 -8.52
N GLU A 95 16.48 5.34 -7.45
CA GLU A 95 17.48 6.21 -6.82
C GLU A 95 18.47 5.43 -5.95
N GLU A 96 18.15 4.20 -5.57
CA GLU A 96 19.02 3.36 -4.77
C GLU A 96 20.06 2.59 -5.58
N SER A 97 19.69 2.12 -6.78
CA SER A 97 20.49 1.15 -7.49
C SER A 97 20.19 1.13 -8.99
N PRO A 98 21.20 0.96 -9.86
CA PRO A 98 21.00 0.79 -11.29
C PRO A 98 20.28 -0.52 -11.67
N PHE A 99 20.17 -1.45 -10.73
CA PHE A 99 19.40 -2.68 -10.90
C PHE A 99 17.89 -2.44 -10.80
N ASP A 100 17.45 -1.45 -10.03
CA ASP A 100 16.04 -1.13 -9.88
C ASP A 100 15.59 -0.25 -11.07
N LYS A 101 14.78 -0.82 -11.95
CA LYS A 101 14.33 -0.13 -13.17
C LYS A 101 13.15 0.79 -12.95
N THR A 102 12.40 0.58 -11.86
CA THR A 102 11.23 1.35 -11.46
C THR A 102 11.33 1.75 -9.99
N SER A 103 10.54 2.75 -9.59
CA SER A 103 10.27 3.06 -8.18
C SER A 103 8.79 2.81 -7.95
N ASN A 104 8.47 1.70 -7.32
CA ASN A 104 7.11 1.20 -7.15
C ASN A 104 6.62 1.33 -5.70
N GLY A 105 5.39 0.94 -5.44
CA GLY A 105 4.77 0.93 -4.11
C GLY A 105 3.28 0.63 -4.17
N HIS A 106 2.64 0.87 -5.32
CA HIS A 106 1.24 0.54 -5.58
C HIS A 106 1.12 -0.63 -6.55
N SER A 107 0.04 -1.39 -6.43
CA SER A 107 -0.21 -2.57 -7.28
C SER A 107 -0.67 -2.19 -8.69
N GLY A 108 -0.44 -3.08 -9.66
CA GLY A 108 -1.01 -3.03 -11.00
C GLY A 108 -0.25 -2.21 -12.02
N ASP A 109 0.87 -1.57 -11.68
CA ASP A 109 1.60 -0.67 -12.58
C ASP A 109 2.69 -1.35 -13.42
N SER A 110 3.15 -2.53 -13.01
CA SER A 110 4.32 -3.19 -13.58
C SER A 110 4.16 -3.56 -15.06
N ILE A 111 2.99 -4.01 -15.48
CA ILE A 111 2.75 -4.47 -16.86
C ILE A 111 2.84 -3.28 -17.83
N SER A 112 2.14 -2.19 -17.52
CA SER A 112 2.13 -0.99 -18.37
C SER A 112 3.51 -0.33 -18.44
N GLN A 113 4.24 -0.26 -17.33
CA GLN A 113 5.63 0.23 -17.30
C GLN A 113 6.55 -0.67 -18.12
N ALA A 114 6.42 -1.99 -18.00
CA ALA A 114 7.21 -2.95 -18.78
C ALA A 114 6.96 -2.80 -20.29
N ILE A 115 5.70 -2.64 -20.72
CA ILE A 115 5.36 -2.38 -22.13
C ILE A 115 6.04 -1.10 -22.62
N GLY A 116 5.96 -0.01 -21.86
CA GLY A 116 6.61 1.26 -22.22
C GLY A 116 8.13 1.14 -22.35
N MET A 117 8.79 0.46 -21.41
CA MET A 117 10.24 0.20 -21.47
C MET A 117 10.61 -0.66 -22.66
N HIS A 118 9.81 -1.70 -22.94
CA HIS A 118 10.05 -2.60 -24.05
C HIS A 118 9.95 -1.88 -25.41
N LEU A 119 8.98 -0.98 -25.58
CA LEU A 119 8.85 -0.15 -26.77
C LEU A 119 10.09 0.72 -26.98
N ALA A 120 10.56 1.39 -25.93
CA ALA A 120 11.77 2.21 -25.97
C ALA A 120 13.04 1.40 -26.32
N LYS A 121 13.15 0.16 -25.83
CA LYS A 121 14.24 -0.76 -26.20
C LYS A 121 14.20 -1.10 -27.69
N LYS A 122 13.04 -1.40 -28.24
CA LYS A 122 12.88 -1.68 -29.66
C LYS A 122 13.34 -0.52 -30.54
N ASP A 123 12.99 0.70 -30.18
CA ASP A 123 13.42 1.90 -30.91
C ASP A 123 14.94 2.09 -30.85
N ASN A 124 15.59 1.63 -29.78
CA ASN A 124 17.04 1.70 -29.58
C ASN A 124 17.80 0.45 -30.12
N ASN A 125 17.11 -0.52 -30.75
CA ASN A 125 17.67 -1.82 -31.17
C ASN A 125 18.34 -2.56 -30.00
N ASP A 126 17.75 -2.50 -28.81
CA ASP A 126 18.19 -3.19 -27.60
C ASP A 126 17.40 -4.50 -27.48
N ASP A 127 18.09 -5.63 -27.62
CA ASP A 127 17.52 -6.98 -27.52
C ASP A 127 17.57 -7.56 -26.10
N SER A 128 17.79 -6.74 -25.07
CA SER A 128 17.70 -7.19 -23.68
C SER A 128 16.24 -7.49 -23.28
N PHE A 129 16.08 -8.36 -22.29
CA PHE A 129 14.76 -8.84 -21.89
C PHE A 129 14.01 -7.81 -21.02
N THR A 130 12.69 -7.83 -21.12
CA THR A 130 11.77 -7.11 -20.23
C THR A 130 10.91 -8.13 -19.51
N ILE A 131 10.95 -8.12 -18.18
CA ILE A 131 10.33 -9.12 -17.31
C ILE A 131 9.46 -8.39 -16.29
N SER A 132 8.14 -8.61 -16.36
CA SER A 132 7.17 -8.11 -15.38
C SER A 132 6.74 -9.26 -14.48
N ILE A 133 6.84 -9.07 -13.16
CA ILE A 133 6.45 -10.05 -12.13
C ILE A 133 5.33 -9.44 -11.31
N ILE A 134 4.16 -10.07 -11.30
CA ILE A 134 2.97 -9.60 -10.59
C ILE A 134 2.36 -10.71 -9.74
N GLY A 135 1.85 -10.37 -8.58
CA GLY A 135 1.05 -11.30 -7.76
C GLY A 135 -0.40 -11.38 -8.25
N GLU A 136 -1.08 -12.49 -7.98
CA GLU A 136 -2.45 -12.74 -8.41
C GLU A 136 -3.41 -11.64 -7.94
N SER A 137 -3.27 -11.18 -6.71
CA SER A 137 -4.15 -10.14 -6.15
C SER A 137 -3.95 -8.77 -6.80
N SER A 138 -2.73 -8.46 -7.23
CA SER A 138 -2.45 -7.22 -7.97
C SER A 138 -3.02 -7.27 -9.39
N LEU A 139 -3.20 -8.45 -9.97
CA LEU A 139 -3.80 -8.61 -11.29
C LEU A 139 -5.32 -8.30 -11.29
N GLU A 140 -5.96 -8.28 -10.13
CA GLU A 140 -7.36 -7.86 -9.98
C GLU A 140 -7.56 -6.35 -10.15
N ASN A 141 -6.49 -5.56 -10.10
CA ASN A 141 -6.54 -4.12 -10.29
C ASN A 141 -6.84 -3.75 -11.75
N GLY A 142 -7.68 -2.74 -11.97
CA GLY A 142 -8.11 -2.30 -13.30
C GLY A 142 -6.94 -1.97 -14.23
N VAL A 143 -5.95 -1.20 -13.76
CA VAL A 143 -4.76 -0.83 -14.55
C VAL A 143 -3.94 -2.04 -14.97
N ALA A 144 -3.82 -3.06 -14.09
CA ALA A 144 -3.13 -4.31 -14.45
C ALA A 144 -3.84 -5.06 -15.57
N LEU A 145 -5.19 -5.11 -15.52
CA LEU A 145 -6.01 -5.74 -16.56
C LEU A 145 -5.92 -4.98 -17.89
N GLU A 146 -5.93 -3.65 -17.87
CA GLU A 146 -5.72 -2.80 -19.05
C GLU A 146 -4.35 -3.08 -19.68
N GLY A 147 -3.27 -3.11 -18.88
CA GLY A 147 -1.93 -3.45 -19.34
C GLY A 147 -1.83 -4.86 -19.91
N LEU A 148 -2.50 -5.84 -19.29
CA LEU A 148 -2.55 -7.22 -19.78
C LEU A 148 -3.28 -7.33 -21.12
N LEU A 149 -4.39 -6.62 -21.28
CA LEU A 149 -5.13 -6.55 -22.54
C LEU A 149 -4.30 -5.89 -23.66
N ASP A 150 -3.58 -4.80 -23.36
CA ASP A 150 -2.67 -4.16 -24.33
C ASP A 150 -1.53 -5.11 -24.72
N LEU A 151 -0.93 -5.82 -23.75
CA LEU A 151 0.09 -6.84 -24.04
C LEU A 151 -0.44 -7.96 -24.96
N ALA A 152 -1.68 -8.38 -24.75
CA ALA A 152 -2.34 -9.38 -25.60
C ALA A 152 -2.51 -8.93 -27.07
N LEU A 153 -2.52 -7.63 -27.34
CA LEU A 153 -2.59 -7.07 -28.69
C LEU A 153 -1.21 -6.90 -29.36
N ARG A 154 -0.13 -7.33 -28.70
CA ARG A 154 1.26 -7.17 -29.16
C ARG A 154 1.99 -8.50 -29.38
N PRO A 155 1.52 -9.36 -30.30
CA PRO A 155 2.09 -10.70 -30.51
C PRO A 155 3.56 -10.68 -30.99
N SER A 156 4.03 -9.54 -31.51
CA SER A 156 5.40 -9.36 -32.00
C SER A 156 6.42 -8.94 -30.92
N PHE A 157 6.01 -8.85 -29.64
CA PHE A 157 6.92 -8.52 -28.55
C PHE A 157 7.84 -9.70 -28.23
N SER A 158 8.96 -9.80 -28.95
CA SER A 158 10.06 -10.72 -28.59
C SER A 158 10.80 -10.21 -27.35
N HIS A 159 11.47 -11.08 -26.60
CA HIS A 159 12.21 -10.74 -25.36
C HIS A 159 11.34 -10.18 -24.24
N PHE A 160 10.04 -10.50 -24.23
CA PHE A 160 9.10 -10.07 -23.20
C PHE A 160 8.56 -11.27 -22.40
N LEU A 161 8.72 -11.22 -21.07
CA LEU A 161 8.18 -12.22 -20.16
C LEU A 161 7.23 -11.57 -19.15
N PHE A 162 6.04 -12.15 -19.02
CA PHE A 162 5.07 -11.84 -17.98
C PHE A 162 4.99 -13.01 -17.01
N ILE A 163 5.26 -12.78 -15.74
CA ILE A 163 5.27 -13.79 -14.67
C ILE A 163 4.16 -13.48 -13.68
N LEU A 164 3.16 -14.36 -13.63
CA LEU A 164 2.12 -14.33 -12.60
C LEU A 164 2.54 -15.22 -11.43
N ASN A 165 2.85 -14.63 -10.30
CA ASN A 165 3.19 -15.33 -9.07
C ASN A 165 1.91 -15.69 -8.30
N GLU A 166 1.50 -16.96 -8.39
CA GLU A 166 0.32 -17.52 -7.75
C GLU A 166 0.74 -18.17 -6.42
N ASN A 167 0.37 -17.54 -5.31
CA ASN A 167 0.68 -18.04 -3.96
C ASN A 167 -0.55 -18.39 -3.12
N SER A 168 -1.76 -18.24 -3.68
CA SER A 168 -3.06 -18.50 -3.05
C SER A 168 -3.41 -17.58 -1.87
N TYR A 169 -2.74 -16.44 -1.78
CA TYR A 169 -2.97 -15.46 -0.73
C TYR A 169 -2.90 -14.04 -1.28
N SER A 170 -3.97 -13.30 -1.07
CA SER A 170 -3.91 -11.83 -1.10
C SER A 170 -3.21 -11.33 0.18
N ILE A 171 -3.81 -10.40 0.91
CA ILE A 171 -3.36 -10.05 2.25
C ILE A 171 -3.66 -11.20 3.21
N TYR A 172 -4.75 -11.95 2.99
CA TYR A 172 -5.15 -13.16 3.72
C TYR A 172 -5.62 -14.23 2.72
N GLN A 173 -5.87 -15.44 3.22
CA GLN A 173 -6.18 -16.60 2.40
C GLN A 173 -7.46 -16.37 1.57
N ASN A 174 -7.36 -16.57 0.28
CA ASN A 174 -8.48 -16.47 -0.66
C ASN A 174 -9.44 -17.66 -0.49
N SER A 175 -10.74 -17.38 -0.47
CA SER A 175 -11.77 -18.38 -0.21
C SER A 175 -12.68 -18.67 -1.42
N GLU A 176 -12.46 -18.02 -2.56
CA GLU A 176 -13.33 -18.12 -3.72
C GLU A 176 -13.09 -19.39 -4.56
N ARG A 177 -14.11 -19.80 -5.30
CA ARG A 177 -14.13 -21.10 -5.99
C ARG A 177 -12.99 -21.29 -7.00
N PHE A 178 -12.66 -20.24 -7.77
CA PHE A 178 -11.62 -20.31 -8.81
C PHE A 178 -10.23 -20.43 -8.18
N GLU A 179 -9.95 -19.63 -7.19
CA GLU A 179 -8.69 -19.64 -6.43
C GLU A 179 -8.52 -20.96 -5.67
N LYS A 180 -9.61 -21.50 -5.13
CA LYS A 180 -9.61 -22.81 -4.50
C LYS A 180 -9.27 -23.93 -5.49
N GLU A 181 -9.73 -23.83 -6.73
CA GLU A 181 -9.41 -24.82 -7.78
C GLU A 181 -7.92 -24.77 -8.15
N ILE A 182 -7.35 -23.57 -8.34
CA ILE A 182 -5.91 -23.41 -8.61
C ILE A 182 -5.08 -23.89 -7.42
N SER A 183 -5.45 -23.52 -6.21
CA SER A 183 -4.78 -23.97 -4.98
C SER A 183 -4.76 -25.51 -4.86
N GLN A 184 -5.87 -26.18 -5.16
CA GLN A 184 -5.94 -27.65 -5.15
C GLN A 184 -5.06 -28.28 -6.24
N LYS A 185 -5.01 -27.69 -7.42
CA LYS A 185 -4.14 -28.16 -8.52
C LYS A 185 -2.67 -27.97 -8.18
N LYS A 186 -2.34 -26.83 -7.58
CA LYS A 186 -1.00 -26.51 -7.07
C LYS A 186 -0.55 -27.51 -6.02
N GLU A 187 -1.38 -27.77 -5.01
CA GLU A 187 -1.09 -28.77 -3.97
C GLU A 187 -0.80 -30.16 -4.55
N LYS A 188 -1.64 -30.61 -5.49
CA LYS A 188 -1.42 -31.90 -6.19
C LYS A 188 -0.08 -31.92 -6.91
N LEU A 189 0.30 -30.82 -7.57
CA LEU A 189 1.56 -30.74 -8.30
C LEU A 189 2.76 -30.75 -7.35
N PHE A 190 2.70 -30.07 -6.20
CA PHE A 190 3.74 -30.13 -5.17
C PHE A 190 3.86 -31.53 -4.55
N LEU A 191 2.74 -32.21 -4.27
CA LEU A 191 2.76 -33.60 -3.79
C LEU A 191 3.37 -34.55 -4.84
N PHE A 192 3.03 -34.34 -6.12
CA PHE A 192 3.62 -35.11 -7.22
C PHE A 192 5.14 -34.93 -7.26
N ALA A 193 5.63 -33.69 -7.24
CA ALA A 193 7.07 -33.38 -7.25
C ALA A 193 7.79 -34.05 -6.07
N LYS A 194 7.24 -33.93 -4.85
CA LYS A 194 7.78 -34.55 -3.65
C LYS A 194 7.83 -36.08 -3.74
N ALA A 195 6.82 -36.72 -4.32
CA ALA A 195 6.78 -38.19 -4.49
C ALA A 195 7.81 -38.69 -5.50
N HIS A 196 8.35 -37.84 -6.34
CA HIS A 196 9.33 -38.16 -7.38
C HIS A 196 10.73 -37.60 -7.09
N GLU A 197 10.98 -37.12 -5.87
CA GLU A 197 12.32 -36.73 -5.43
C GLU A 197 13.33 -37.89 -5.58
N GLY A 198 14.54 -37.59 -6.07
CA GLY A 198 15.61 -38.56 -6.25
C GLY A 198 15.60 -39.34 -7.56
N ILE A 199 14.61 -39.12 -8.43
CA ILE A 199 14.63 -39.64 -9.81
C ILE A 199 15.64 -38.86 -10.66
N GLU A 200 16.19 -39.53 -11.68
CA GLU A 200 17.08 -38.88 -12.63
C GLU A 200 16.43 -37.66 -13.27
N LYS A 201 17.17 -36.55 -13.38
CA LYS A 201 16.67 -35.20 -13.70
C LYS A 201 15.82 -35.15 -14.99
N GLU A 202 16.29 -35.73 -16.07
CA GLU A 202 15.58 -35.67 -17.36
C GLU A 202 14.24 -36.41 -17.29
N LYS A 203 14.24 -37.58 -16.65
CA LYS A 203 13.03 -38.37 -16.42
C LYS A 203 12.04 -37.62 -15.50
N TYR A 204 12.54 -37.01 -14.44
CA TYR A 204 11.74 -36.19 -13.53
C TYR A 204 11.05 -35.04 -14.26
N LEU A 205 11.80 -34.24 -15.02
CA LEU A 205 11.26 -33.11 -15.77
C LEU A 205 10.22 -33.53 -16.82
N THR A 206 10.42 -34.69 -17.45
CA THR A 206 9.42 -35.24 -18.40
C THR A 206 8.11 -35.59 -17.71
N LEU A 207 8.17 -36.33 -16.59
CA LEU A 207 6.99 -36.72 -15.83
C LEU A 207 6.28 -35.49 -15.23
N LEU A 208 7.03 -34.53 -14.75
CA LEU A 208 6.49 -33.28 -14.20
C LEU A 208 5.76 -32.47 -15.28
N GLU A 209 6.31 -32.38 -16.50
CA GLU A 209 5.68 -31.67 -17.61
C GLU A 209 4.36 -32.35 -18.02
N GLU A 210 4.31 -33.68 -18.05
CA GLU A 210 3.07 -34.44 -18.29
C GLU A 210 2.00 -34.14 -17.23
N GLU A 211 2.37 -34.09 -15.95
CA GLU A 211 1.43 -33.79 -14.87
C GLU A 211 0.97 -32.32 -14.90
N LYS A 212 1.85 -31.37 -15.25
CA LYS A 212 1.46 -29.97 -15.48
C LYS A 212 0.44 -29.85 -16.60
N GLN A 213 0.65 -30.49 -17.73
CA GLN A 213 -0.27 -30.52 -18.88
C GLN A 213 -1.65 -31.08 -18.48
N LYS A 214 -1.68 -32.09 -17.63
CA LYS A 214 -2.91 -32.69 -17.13
C LYS A 214 -3.66 -31.79 -16.15
N LEU A 215 -2.96 -31.12 -15.24
CA LEU A 215 -3.57 -30.26 -14.20
C LEU A 215 -3.93 -28.88 -14.73
N PHE A 216 -3.16 -28.34 -15.65
CA PHE A 216 -3.31 -26.99 -16.21
C PHE A 216 -3.36 -27.00 -17.76
N PRO A 217 -4.30 -27.78 -18.39
CA PRO A 217 -4.29 -27.99 -19.84
C PRO A 217 -4.51 -26.70 -20.65
N ASP A 218 -5.21 -25.74 -20.09
CA ASP A 218 -5.72 -24.58 -20.81
C ASP A 218 -5.66 -23.27 -20.02
N PHE A 219 -4.67 -23.11 -19.13
CA PHE A 219 -4.67 -21.98 -18.19
C PHE A 219 -4.89 -20.61 -18.85
N PHE A 220 -4.33 -20.38 -20.04
CA PHE A 220 -4.52 -19.13 -20.79
C PHE A 220 -5.33 -19.29 -22.09
N LYS A 221 -5.65 -20.50 -22.52
CA LYS A 221 -6.43 -20.74 -23.75
C LYS A 221 -7.91 -20.42 -23.62
N VAL A 222 -8.40 -20.20 -22.40
CA VAL A 222 -9.81 -19.89 -22.13
C VAL A 222 -10.21 -18.54 -22.73
N ASN A 223 -9.25 -17.61 -22.88
CA ASN A 223 -9.51 -16.32 -23.51
C ASN A 223 -8.83 -16.27 -24.90
N PRO A 224 -9.60 -16.08 -25.99
CA PRO A 224 -9.07 -15.97 -27.35
C PRO A 224 -7.99 -14.92 -27.53
N LEU A 225 -8.01 -13.83 -26.71
CA LEU A 225 -7.01 -12.75 -26.74
C LEU A 225 -5.59 -13.27 -26.43
N PHE A 226 -5.45 -14.36 -25.68
CA PHE A 226 -4.14 -14.92 -25.31
C PHE A 226 -3.79 -16.20 -26.07
N SER A 227 -4.58 -16.59 -27.09
CA SER A 227 -4.41 -17.85 -27.82
C SER A 227 -3.06 -17.97 -28.53
N PHE A 228 -2.40 -16.85 -28.86
CA PHE A 228 -1.09 -16.82 -29.51
C PHE A 228 0.08 -16.74 -28.51
N VAL A 229 -0.17 -16.51 -27.24
CA VAL A 229 0.87 -16.37 -26.23
C VAL A 229 1.35 -17.74 -25.77
N LYS A 230 2.65 -17.98 -25.80
CA LYS A 230 3.24 -19.20 -25.25
C LYS A 230 3.18 -19.15 -23.72
N THR A 231 2.64 -20.20 -23.11
CA THR A 231 2.46 -20.27 -21.67
C THR A 231 3.27 -21.41 -21.06
N PHE A 232 3.75 -21.21 -19.83
CA PHE A 232 4.43 -22.23 -19.04
C PHE A 232 3.94 -22.19 -17.59
N VAL A 233 3.97 -23.34 -16.92
CA VAL A 233 3.71 -23.48 -15.49
C VAL A 233 5.01 -23.89 -14.81
N ILE A 234 5.36 -23.24 -13.69
CA ILE A 234 6.61 -23.45 -12.97
C ILE A 234 6.32 -23.72 -11.50
N LEU A 235 6.96 -24.76 -10.93
CA LEU A 235 7.01 -24.98 -9.49
C LEU A 235 8.05 -24.04 -8.87
N GLY A 236 7.60 -23.04 -8.13
CA GLY A 236 8.42 -21.94 -7.64
C GLY A 236 9.43 -22.30 -6.54
N HIS A 237 9.41 -23.56 -6.04
CA HIS A 237 10.36 -24.07 -5.03
C HIS A 237 11.18 -25.26 -5.50
N ASP A 238 11.11 -25.60 -6.78
CA ASP A 238 11.88 -26.67 -7.41
C ASP A 238 12.92 -26.10 -8.37
N PHE A 239 14.18 -26.06 -7.97
CA PHE A 239 15.26 -25.53 -8.80
C PHE A 239 15.49 -26.27 -10.11
N PHE A 240 15.17 -27.58 -10.21
CA PHE A 240 15.25 -28.29 -11.48
C PHE A 240 14.22 -27.76 -12.48
N ASP A 241 12.98 -27.59 -11.99
CA ASP A 241 11.90 -27.06 -12.81
C ASP A 241 12.08 -25.56 -13.10
N LEU A 242 12.46 -24.78 -12.11
CA LEU A 242 12.74 -23.34 -12.26
C LEU A 242 13.76 -23.09 -13.37
N ASP A 243 14.94 -23.70 -13.27
CA ASP A 243 16.02 -23.48 -14.23
C ASP A 243 15.63 -23.97 -15.63
N ALA A 244 15.05 -25.18 -15.73
CA ALA A 244 14.68 -25.75 -17.02
C ALA A 244 13.54 -24.97 -17.71
N THR A 245 12.51 -24.59 -16.96
CA THR A 245 11.34 -23.90 -17.54
C THR A 245 11.62 -22.44 -17.84
N LEU A 246 12.38 -21.72 -17.00
CA LEU A 246 12.81 -20.35 -17.30
C LEU A 246 13.72 -20.29 -18.53
N GLN A 247 14.60 -21.28 -18.72
CA GLN A 247 15.43 -21.35 -19.93
C GLN A 247 14.57 -21.57 -21.19
N LYS A 248 13.61 -22.51 -21.15
CA LYS A 248 12.64 -22.71 -22.24
C LYS A 248 11.81 -21.46 -22.53
N ALA A 249 11.39 -20.75 -21.49
CA ALA A 249 10.63 -19.52 -21.60
C ALA A 249 11.46 -18.39 -22.24
N LYS A 250 12.73 -18.25 -21.86
CA LYS A 250 13.69 -17.34 -22.48
C LYS A 250 13.81 -17.59 -23.98
N GLU A 251 14.01 -18.83 -24.38
CA GLU A 251 14.13 -19.22 -25.81
C GLU A 251 12.80 -18.97 -26.57
N ALA A 252 11.66 -19.30 -25.96
CA ALA A 252 10.37 -19.06 -26.57
C ALA A 252 10.07 -17.56 -26.77
N SER A 253 10.50 -16.73 -25.82
CA SER A 253 10.28 -15.27 -25.86
C SER A 253 11.04 -14.56 -26.99
N LEU A 254 12.01 -15.20 -27.64
CA LEU A 254 12.64 -14.67 -28.83
C LEU A 254 11.66 -14.53 -30.02
N LYS A 255 10.53 -15.22 -30.00
CA LYS A 255 9.52 -15.25 -31.06
C LYS A 255 8.25 -14.46 -30.74
N GLY A 256 8.04 -14.05 -29.51
CA GLY A 256 6.86 -13.33 -29.05
C GLY A 256 6.76 -13.34 -27.53
N PRO A 257 5.77 -12.64 -26.94
CA PRO A 257 5.64 -12.58 -25.50
C PRO A 257 5.35 -13.94 -24.89
N VAL A 258 5.86 -14.17 -23.68
CA VAL A 258 5.69 -15.43 -22.94
C VAL A 258 5.02 -15.15 -21.61
N PHE A 259 4.03 -15.96 -21.25
CA PHE A 259 3.38 -15.93 -19.94
C PHE A 259 3.83 -17.13 -19.10
N LEU A 260 4.17 -16.85 -17.84
CA LEU A 260 4.61 -17.83 -16.87
C LEU A 260 3.66 -17.82 -15.67
N LEU A 261 3.10 -18.98 -15.35
CA LEU A 261 2.40 -19.19 -14.08
C LEU A 261 3.39 -19.78 -13.09
N LEU A 262 3.87 -18.94 -12.17
CA LEU A 262 4.80 -19.32 -11.12
C LEU A 262 4.01 -19.72 -9.88
N LEU A 263 4.02 -20.99 -9.52
CA LEU A 263 3.32 -21.54 -8.36
C LEU A 263 4.22 -21.50 -7.14
N THR A 264 3.92 -20.64 -6.17
CA THR A 264 4.70 -20.49 -4.93
C THR A 264 3.84 -20.71 -3.68
N GLU A 265 4.49 -20.79 -2.53
CA GLU A 265 3.87 -20.78 -1.21
C GLU A 265 4.26 -19.50 -0.48
N LYS A 266 3.28 -18.67 -0.12
CA LYS A 266 3.54 -17.48 0.69
C LYS A 266 4.17 -17.88 2.02
N GLY A 267 5.31 -17.26 2.35
CA GLY A 267 6.03 -17.61 3.58
C GLY A 267 6.76 -18.94 3.55
N HIS A 268 7.10 -19.45 2.37
CA HIS A 268 7.81 -20.72 2.23
C HIS A 268 9.07 -20.79 3.11
N GLY A 269 9.18 -21.87 3.89
CA GLY A 269 10.27 -22.08 4.85
C GLY A 269 9.99 -21.59 6.27
N ASP A 270 8.84 -20.94 6.54
CA ASP A 270 8.44 -20.53 7.89
C ASP A 270 7.05 -21.09 8.26
N GLU A 271 7.04 -22.09 9.16
CA GLU A 271 5.81 -22.74 9.62
C GLU A 271 4.86 -21.82 10.41
N ARG A 272 5.33 -20.69 10.92
CA ARG A 272 4.49 -19.70 11.62
C ARG A 272 3.46 -19.10 10.68
N ILE A 273 3.85 -18.88 9.42
CA ILE A 273 3.01 -18.25 8.40
C ILE A 273 1.88 -19.18 7.94
N LYS A 274 2.12 -20.48 7.87
CA LYS A 274 1.07 -21.47 7.51
C LYS A 274 -0.12 -21.45 8.47
N LYS A 275 0.09 -20.97 9.70
CA LYS A 275 -0.94 -20.85 10.75
C LYS A 275 -1.58 -19.46 10.82
N ASP A 276 -1.06 -18.50 10.05
CA ASP A 276 -1.48 -17.12 10.05
C ASP A 276 -2.70 -16.90 9.15
N GLN A 277 -3.89 -17.14 9.68
CA GLN A 277 -5.15 -16.92 8.96
C GLN A 277 -5.53 -15.43 8.84
N GLU A 278 -4.95 -14.58 9.67
CA GLU A 278 -5.28 -13.16 9.76
C GLU A 278 -4.33 -12.26 8.98
N GLY A 279 -3.26 -12.82 8.40
CA GLY A 279 -2.31 -12.08 7.58
C GLY A 279 -1.34 -11.18 8.36
N PHE A 280 -1.09 -11.44 9.65
CA PHE A 280 -0.15 -10.68 10.47
C PHE A 280 1.27 -10.65 9.90
N TYR A 281 1.70 -11.76 9.28
CA TYR A 281 3.01 -11.86 8.66
C TYR A 281 3.06 -11.33 7.22
N HIS A 282 1.97 -10.74 6.71
CA HIS A 282 2.01 -10.06 5.41
C HIS A 282 3.01 -8.89 5.45
N ALA A 283 2.88 -8.02 6.45
CA ALA A 283 3.84 -6.96 6.73
C ALA A 283 4.11 -6.88 8.24
N VAL A 284 5.32 -7.24 8.66
CA VAL A 284 5.75 -7.15 10.05
C VAL A 284 6.12 -5.71 10.38
N ASN A 285 5.69 -5.24 11.55
CA ASN A 285 6.08 -3.94 12.07
C ASN A 285 6.62 -4.09 13.50
N PRO A 286 7.92 -3.88 13.74
CA PRO A 286 8.52 -4.01 15.06
C PRO A 286 8.02 -2.98 16.08
N SER A 287 7.42 -1.88 15.61
CA SER A 287 6.78 -0.88 16.47
C SER A 287 5.45 -1.34 17.07
N PHE A 288 4.95 -2.52 16.72
CA PHE A 288 3.82 -3.17 17.38
C PHE A 288 4.22 -3.87 18.69
N ALA A 289 4.97 -3.20 19.55
CA ALA A 289 4.76 -3.43 20.97
C ALA A 289 3.28 -3.11 21.27
N PRO A 290 2.58 -3.89 22.10
CA PRO A 290 1.21 -3.59 22.45
C PRO A 290 1.17 -2.24 23.17
N SER A 291 1.11 -1.16 22.39
CA SER A 291 0.85 0.17 22.94
C SER A 291 -0.61 0.19 23.30
N PRO A 292 -0.92 0.43 24.54
CA PRO A 292 -2.18 -0.01 25.09
C PRO A 292 -3.37 0.79 24.63
N LEU A 293 -3.34 2.02 24.16
CA LEU A 293 -4.58 2.74 24.42
C LEU A 293 -5.20 3.53 23.27
N PHE A 294 -4.48 4.28 22.45
CA PHE A 294 -5.16 5.23 21.57
C PHE A 294 -4.53 5.35 20.18
N MET A 295 -4.70 4.31 19.37
CA MET A 295 -4.42 4.44 17.92
C MET A 295 -5.69 4.97 17.23
N PRO A 296 -5.59 6.00 16.38
CA PRO A 296 -6.72 6.49 15.57
C PRO A 296 -7.46 5.38 14.84
N SER A 297 -6.72 4.46 14.19
CA SER A 297 -7.30 3.33 13.45
C SER A 297 -8.14 2.38 14.36
N ARG A 298 -7.75 2.16 15.61
CA ARG A 298 -8.53 1.34 16.56
C ARG A 298 -9.79 2.07 17.05
N ILE A 299 -9.68 3.37 17.32
CA ILE A 299 -10.83 4.19 17.70
C ILE A 299 -11.85 4.21 16.58
N LYS A 300 -11.40 4.47 15.35
CA LYS A 300 -12.22 4.42 14.16
C LYS A 300 -12.92 3.05 14.00
N ALA A 301 -12.20 1.95 14.16
CA ALA A 301 -12.76 0.61 14.06
C ALA A 301 -13.90 0.39 15.08
N SER A 302 -13.70 0.81 16.33
CA SER A 302 -14.75 0.73 17.37
C SER A 302 -15.97 1.61 17.05
N ILE A 303 -15.77 2.78 16.46
CA ILE A 303 -16.86 3.67 16.00
C ILE A 303 -17.65 2.98 14.89
N ILE A 304 -16.96 2.44 13.88
CA ILE A 304 -17.61 1.73 12.75
C ILE A 304 -18.40 0.52 13.26
N GLU A 305 -17.83 -0.28 14.17
CA GLU A 305 -18.50 -1.43 14.74
C GLU A 305 -19.81 -1.01 15.45
N ARG A 306 -19.77 0.05 16.27
CA ARG A 306 -20.96 0.62 16.93
C ARG A 306 -21.99 1.10 15.91
N LEU A 307 -21.59 1.83 14.87
CA LEU A 307 -22.50 2.27 13.82
C LEU A 307 -23.16 1.09 13.09
N LEU A 308 -22.42 0.01 12.81
CA LEU A 308 -22.97 -1.22 12.21
C LEU A 308 -23.97 -1.93 13.14
N GLN A 309 -23.80 -1.84 14.47
CA GLN A 309 -24.74 -2.36 15.46
C GLN A 309 -26.03 -1.53 15.52
N GLU A 310 -25.90 -0.22 15.48
CA GLU A 310 -27.01 0.73 15.63
C GLU A 310 -27.84 0.90 14.35
N HIS A 311 -27.25 0.66 13.16
CA HIS A 311 -27.86 0.94 11.85
C HIS A 311 -27.84 -0.27 10.93
N GLU A 312 -28.98 -0.90 10.71
CA GLU A 312 -29.12 -2.09 9.85
C GLU A 312 -28.94 -1.79 8.35
N ASP A 313 -29.11 -0.54 7.93
CA ASP A 313 -28.95 -0.07 6.55
C ASP A 313 -27.52 0.35 6.21
N LEU A 314 -26.60 0.33 7.18
CA LEU A 314 -25.19 0.68 6.99
C LEU A 314 -24.38 -0.46 6.40
N TYR A 315 -23.60 -0.15 5.38
CA TYR A 315 -22.57 -1.00 4.77
C TYR A 315 -21.17 -0.44 5.03
N LEU A 316 -20.23 -1.33 5.31
CA LEU A 316 -18.79 -1.04 5.36
C LEU A 316 -18.12 -1.63 4.13
N ILE A 317 -17.34 -0.81 3.42
CA ILE A 317 -16.51 -1.26 2.28
C ILE A 317 -15.06 -0.96 2.62
N SER A 318 -14.15 -1.91 2.37
CA SER A 318 -12.70 -1.71 2.54
C SER A 318 -11.95 -2.46 1.44
N PRO A 319 -11.22 -1.75 0.55
CA PRO A 319 -10.44 -2.41 -0.49
C PRO A 319 -9.15 -3.00 0.10
N ALA A 320 -9.15 -4.32 0.33
CA ALA A 320 -8.02 -5.16 0.77
C ALA A 320 -7.34 -4.75 2.10
N MET A 321 -7.93 -3.85 2.91
CA MET A 321 -7.24 -3.26 4.06
C MET A 321 -7.82 -3.65 5.44
N ARG A 322 -8.74 -4.61 5.51
CA ARG A 322 -9.49 -4.92 6.74
C ARG A 322 -8.60 -5.20 7.96
N THR A 323 -7.50 -5.94 7.80
CA THR A 323 -6.61 -6.31 8.93
C THR A 323 -5.76 -5.13 9.38
N SER A 324 -5.12 -4.42 8.45
CA SER A 324 -4.26 -3.27 8.76
C SER A 324 -5.05 -2.04 9.27
N SER A 325 -6.34 -1.99 8.98
CA SER A 325 -7.30 -1.00 9.47
C SER A 325 -8.07 -1.43 10.73
N PHE A 326 -7.74 -2.58 11.32
CA PHE A 326 -8.36 -3.17 12.52
C PHE A 326 -9.86 -3.48 12.37
N LEU A 327 -10.33 -3.81 11.18
CA LEU A 327 -11.75 -4.03 10.88
C LEU A 327 -12.19 -5.50 10.94
N ASN A 328 -11.30 -6.45 11.27
CA ASN A 328 -11.62 -7.88 11.28
C ASN A 328 -12.90 -8.18 12.08
N THR A 329 -13.05 -7.60 13.27
CA THR A 329 -14.26 -7.78 14.10
C THR A 329 -15.54 -7.33 13.38
N CYS A 330 -15.49 -6.21 12.62
CA CYS A 330 -16.63 -5.76 11.83
C CYS A 330 -17.01 -6.78 10.75
N PHE A 331 -16.02 -7.31 10.03
CA PHE A 331 -16.25 -8.32 8.99
C PHE A 331 -16.78 -9.64 9.55
N ASP A 332 -16.28 -10.06 10.71
CA ASP A 332 -16.68 -11.30 11.36
C ASP A 332 -18.11 -11.20 11.95
N ASN A 333 -18.44 -10.06 12.55
CA ASN A 333 -19.76 -9.84 13.19
C ASN A 333 -20.86 -9.45 12.18
N PHE A 334 -20.50 -8.78 11.07
CA PHE A 334 -21.46 -8.28 10.07
C PHE A 334 -21.14 -8.71 8.63
N PRO A 335 -20.91 -10.01 8.35
CA PRO A 335 -20.39 -10.50 7.06
C PRO A 335 -21.28 -10.17 5.85
N LYS A 336 -22.57 -9.89 6.05
CA LYS A 336 -23.49 -9.51 4.97
C LYS A 336 -23.44 -8.03 4.61
N ARG A 337 -22.85 -7.22 5.46
CA ARG A 337 -22.81 -5.74 5.31
C ARG A 337 -21.39 -5.19 5.27
N CYS A 338 -20.39 -6.03 5.49
CA CYS A 338 -18.98 -5.69 5.33
C CYS A 338 -18.47 -6.34 4.04
N ILE A 339 -17.97 -5.52 3.12
CA ILE A 339 -17.56 -5.94 1.79
C ILE A 339 -16.08 -5.60 1.61
N ASP A 340 -15.28 -6.63 1.36
CA ASP A 340 -13.91 -6.45 0.91
C ASP A 340 -13.91 -6.36 -0.62
N ALA A 341 -13.60 -5.17 -1.13
CA ALA A 341 -13.54 -4.94 -2.56
C ALA A 341 -12.20 -5.37 -3.17
N ARG A 342 -11.32 -6.00 -2.41
CA ARG A 342 -9.97 -6.42 -2.79
C ARG A 342 -9.11 -5.22 -3.25
N ILE A 343 -8.09 -5.42 -4.09
CA ILE A 343 -7.25 -4.33 -4.60
C ILE A 343 -7.95 -3.69 -5.82
N ALA A 344 -9.11 -3.06 -5.55
CA ALA A 344 -9.95 -2.44 -6.58
C ALA A 344 -10.65 -1.19 -6.01
N GLU A 345 -9.89 -0.13 -5.87
CA GLU A 345 -10.31 1.12 -5.21
C GLU A 345 -11.43 1.82 -5.99
N GLU A 346 -11.33 1.86 -7.32
CA GLU A 346 -12.32 2.43 -8.23
C GLU A 346 -13.65 1.68 -8.11
N HIS A 347 -13.59 0.34 -8.09
CA HIS A 347 -14.77 -0.50 -7.87
C HIS A 347 -15.40 -0.26 -6.48
N ALA A 348 -14.59 -0.13 -5.43
CA ALA A 348 -15.07 0.16 -4.08
C ALA A 348 -15.85 1.48 -4.03
N MET A 349 -15.39 2.51 -4.74
CA MET A 349 -16.06 3.80 -4.83
C MET A 349 -17.39 3.70 -5.58
N LEU A 350 -17.40 3.02 -6.75
CA LEU A 350 -18.62 2.81 -7.55
C LEU A 350 -19.65 1.92 -6.83
N LEU A 351 -19.19 0.91 -6.11
CA LEU A 351 -20.05 0.06 -5.27
C LEU A 351 -20.71 0.89 -4.16
N SER A 352 -19.95 1.80 -3.54
CA SER A 352 -20.47 2.75 -2.56
C SER A 352 -21.56 3.65 -3.17
N ALA A 353 -21.31 4.19 -4.35
CA ALA A 353 -22.30 5.00 -5.08
C ALA A 353 -23.60 4.22 -5.33
N GLY A 354 -23.51 2.97 -5.83
CA GLY A 354 -24.67 2.12 -6.08
C GLY A 354 -25.52 1.86 -4.84
N LEU A 355 -24.90 1.59 -3.70
CA LEU A 355 -25.59 1.38 -2.42
C LEU A 355 -26.28 2.68 -1.94
N LEU A 356 -25.58 3.82 -2.00
CA LEU A 356 -26.11 5.13 -1.60
C LEU A 356 -27.32 5.53 -2.47
N ILE A 357 -27.26 5.34 -3.79
CA ILE A 357 -28.39 5.60 -4.71
C ILE A 357 -29.62 4.77 -4.35
N LYS A 358 -29.43 3.59 -3.77
CA LYS A 358 -30.53 2.74 -3.30
C LYS A 358 -30.96 3.00 -1.85
N GLY A 359 -30.53 4.13 -1.27
CA GLY A 359 -30.91 4.56 0.06
C GLY A 359 -30.22 3.82 1.20
N LYS A 360 -29.13 3.11 0.93
CA LYS A 360 -28.27 2.55 1.97
C LYS A 360 -27.29 3.61 2.45
N ARG A 361 -26.80 3.46 3.67
CA ARG A 361 -25.67 4.23 4.19
C ARG A 361 -24.37 3.49 3.96
N VAL A 362 -23.29 4.19 3.70
CA VAL A 362 -22.00 3.56 3.40
C VAL A 362 -20.88 4.28 4.16
N VAL A 363 -20.02 3.46 4.76
CA VAL A 363 -18.69 3.84 5.23
C VAL A 363 -17.67 3.16 4.33
N LEU A 364 -16.78 3.94 3.74
CA LEU A 364 -15.62 3.46 2.99
C LEU A 364 -14.36 3.68 3.82
N ASP A 365 -13.59 2.61 4.08
CA ASP A 365 -12.31 2.67 4.77
C ASP A 365 -11.18 2.40 3.77
N ILE A 366 -10.35 3.42 3.51
CA ILE A 366 -9.34 3.38 2.44
C ILE A 366 -8.09 4.15 2.85
N TYR A 367 -6.91 3.74 2.37
CA TYR A 367 -5.68 4.51 2.57
C TYR A 367 -5.66 5.80 1.73
N SER A 368 -5.09 6.86 2.28
CA SER A 368 -4.98 8.16 1.63
C SER A 368 -4.32 8.07 0.24
N THR A 369 -3.23 7.32 0.11
CA THR A 369 -2.55 7.14 -1.18
C THR A 369 -3.31 6.24 -2.14
N PHE A 370 -4.13 5.31 -1.65
CA PHE A 370 -4.94 4.42 -2.50
C PHE A 370 -6.20 5.12 -3.01
N LEU A 371 -6.78 6.04 -2.24
CA LEU A 371 -7.89 6.88 -2.70
C LEU A 371 -7.53 7.67 -3.98
N GLN A 372 -6.25 7.95 -4.21
CA GLN A 372 -5.80 8.66 -5.42
C GLN A 372 -6.23 7.96 -6.72
N ARG A 373 -6.39 6.62 -6.73
CA ARG A 373 -6.87 5.86 -7.88
C ARG A 373 -8.35 6.07 -8.17
N ALA A 374 -9.15 6.36 -7.15
CA ALA A 374 -10.60 6.50 -7.24
C ALA A 374 -11.05 7.97 -7.17
N ILE A 375 -10.19 8.92 -7.54
CA ILE A 375 -10.54 10.36 -7.52
C ILE A 375 -11.57 10.67 -8.61
N ASP A 376 -11.47 10.07 -9.78
CA ASP A 376 -12.46 10.28 -10.85
C ASP A 376 -13.84 9.81 -10.41
N GLU A 377 -13.95 8.59 -9.86
CA GLU A 377 -15.19 8.01 -9.35
C GLU A 377 -15.73 8.80 -8.15
N LEU A 378 -14.85 9.33 -7.30
CA LEU A 378 -15.25 10.24 -6.22
C LEU A 378 -15.92 11.49 -6.78
N ILE A 379 -15.31 12.14 -7.77
CA ILE A 379 -15.84 13.37 -8.37
C ILE A 379 -17.14 13.09 -9.15
N GLU A 380 -17.10 12.14 -10.09
CA GLU A 380 -18.20 11.87 -11.01
C GLU A 380 -19.38 11.15 -10.38
N ASN A 381 -19.11 10.19 -9.51
CA ASN A 381 -20.13 9.26 -9.02
C ASN A 381 -20.59 9.54 -7.60
N ILE A 382 -19.82 10.25 -6.80
CA ILE A 382 -20.20 10.65 -5.44
C ILE A 382 -20.53 12.14 -5.36
N LEU A 383 -19.54 13.01 -5.62
CA LEU A 383 -19.70 14.46 -5.37
C LEU A 383 -20.68 15.12 -6.33
N ARG A 384 -20.56 14.87 -7.62
CA ARG A 384 -21.46 15.42 -8.63
C ARG A 384 -22.91 14.98 -8.41
N GLN A 385 -23.11 13.78 -7.85
CA GLN A 385 -24.43 13.26 -7.49
C GLN A 385 -24.86 13.64 -6.06
N LYS A 386 -24.02 14.35 -5.29
CA LYS A 386 -24.29 14.78 -3.90
C LYS A 386 -24.62 13.61 -2.99
N LEU A 387 -23.92 12.50 -3.14
CA LEU A 387 -24.13 11.31 -2.31
C LEU A 387 -23.39 11.44 -0.97
N PRO A 388 -24.03 11.17 0.17
CA PRO A 388 -23.47 11.37 1.51
C PRO A 388 -22.59 10.16 1.91
N LEU A 389 -21.44 9.99 1.26
CA LEU A 389 -20.47 8.97 1.59
C LEU A 389 -19.60 9.41 2.77
N VAL A 390 -19.41 8.54 3.76
CA VAL A 390 -18.43 8.73 4.84
C VAL A 390 -17.18 7.92 4.52
N ILE A 391 -16.04 8.60 4.43
CA ILE A 391 -14.73 7.97 4.14
C ILE A 391 -13.82 8.13 5.35
N PHE A 392 -13.36 7.02 5.94
CA PHE A 392 -12.22 7.04 6.83
C PHE A 392 -10.94 6.88 6.02
N LEU A 393 -10.11 7.92 6.06
CA LEU A 393 -8.92 8.04 5.23
C LEU A 393 -7.69 7.65 6.07
N GLU A 394 -7.34 6.37 6.02
CA GLU A 394 -6.23 5.78 6.75
C GLU A 394 -4.88 6.24 6.23
N ARG A 395 -3.87 6.22 7.09
CA ARG A 395 -2.48 6.64 6.75
C ARG A 395 -2.39 8.08 6.24
N ALA A 396 -3.30 8.96 6.67
CA ALA A 396 -3.32 10.38 6.32
C ALA A 396 -2.21 11.16 7.05
N SER A 397 -0.95 10.72 6.90
CA SER A 397 0.24 11.23 7.58
C SER A 397 1.53 10.74 6.93
N LEU A 398 2.69 11.09 7.49
CA LEU A 398 3.93 10.35 7.28
C LEU A 398 3.77 8.92 7.78
N VAL A 399 4.39 7.96 7.08
CA VAL A 399 4.39 6.54 7.43
C VAL A 399 5.76 5.92 7.19
N GLU A 400 6.02 4.76 7.82
CA GLU A 400 7.31 4.09 7.80
C GLU A 400 7.71 3.62 6.39
N ASP A 401 6.71 3.32 5.54
CA ASP A 401 6.88 2.83 4.17
C ASP A 401 7.41 3.88 3.18
N GLY A 402 7.46 5.16 3.60
CA GLY A 402 8.01 6.24 2.79
C GLY A 402 7.04 6.80 1.75
N SER A 403 7.60 7.43 0.73
CA SER A 403 6.89 8.30 -0.21
C SER A 403 5.72 7.67 -0.95
N SER A 404 5.73 6.35 -1.16
CA SER A 404 4.64 5.65 -1.85
C SER A 404 3.37 5.49 -1.01
N HIS A 405 3.47 5.54 0.33
CA HIS A 405 2.36 5.29 1.25
C HIS A 405 2.03 6.49 2.16
N GLN A 406 2.77 7.59 2.06
CA GLN A 406 2.56 8.79 2.88
C GLN A 406 1.36 9.61 2.39
N GLY A 407 0.29 9.66 3.19
CA GLY A 407 -0.93 10.41 2.91
C GLY A 407 -0.79 11.88 3.28
N ILE A 408 0.01 12.64 2.53
CA ILE A 408 0.33 14.05 2.82
C ILE A 408 -0.16 15.02 1.75
N PHE A 409 -0.76 14.52 0.67
CA PHE A 409 -1.25 15.33 -0.45
C PHE A 409 -2.77 15.38 -0.53
N ASP A 410 -3.49 14.59 0.24
CA ASP A 410 -4.95 14.41 0.19
C ASP A 410 -5.72 15.73 0.33
N VAL A 411 -5.39 16.56 1.32
CA VAL A 411 -6.08 17.86 1.50
C VAL A 411 -5.78 18.80 0.35
N ALA A 412 -4.54 18.85 -0.13
CA ALA A 412 -4.16 19.68 -1.28
C ALA A 412 -4.88 19.29 -2.58
N LEU A 413 -5.17 17.99 -2.74
CA LEU A 413 -5.85 17.44 -3.92
C LEU A 413 -7.38 17.60 -3.85
N LEU A 414 -7.95 17.50 -2.66
CA LEU A 414 -9.39 17.27 -2.52
C LEU A 414 -10.16 18.46 -1.90
N SER A 415 -9.51 19.31 -1.07
CA SER A 415 -10.21 20.33 -0.28
C SER A 415 -10.92 21.43 -1.10
N SER A 416 -10.63 21.54 -2.40
CA SER A 416 -11.31 22.46 -3.31
C SER A 416 -12.54 21.86 -4.00
N LEU A 417 -12.82 20.58 -3.79
CA LEU A 417 -13.94 19.91 -4.45
C LEU A 417 -15.28 20.30 -3.78
N PRO A 418 -16.33 20.58 -4.57
CA PRO A 418 -17.64 20.93 -4.02
C PRO A 418 -18.31 19.72 -3.35
N TYR A 419 -19.17 19.98 -2.37
CA TYR A 419 -19.91 18.96 -1.59
C TYR A 419 -19.01 17.98 -0.83
N LEU A 420 -17.75 18.32 -0.59
CA LEU A 420 -16.79 17.55 0.18
C LEU A 420 -16.46 18.28 1.50
N LYS A 421 -16.50 17.55 2.60
CA LYS A 421 -15.97 17.98 3.90
C LYS A 421 -14.79 17.11 4.31
N MET A 422 -13.75 17.70 4.88
CA MET A 422 -12.56 16.99 5.33
C MET A 422 -12.26 17.31 6.78
N TYR A 423 -12.11 16.29 7.61
CA TYR A 423 -11.96 16.42 9.04
C TYR A 423 -10.62 15.86 9.55
N ALA A 424 -10.05 16.52 10.56
CA ALA A 424 -8.81 16.11 11.23
C ALA A 424 -9.00 16.02 12.76
N PRO A 425 -9.65 14.98 13.27
CA PRO A 425 -9.76 14.75 14.71
C PRO A 425 -8.39 14.61 15.37
N TYR A 426 -8.26 14.95 16.64
CA TYR A 426 -7.00 15.00 17.36
C TYR A 426 -6.92 14.11 18.60
N ASP A 427 -8.07 13.63 19.12
CA ASP A 427 -8.19 12.69 20.23
C ASP A 427 -9.41 11.79 20.09
N LYS A 428 -9.63 10.86 21.03
CA LYS A 428 -10.76 9.92 20.98
C LYS A 428 -12.11 10.64 20.93
N THR A 429 -12.33 11.61 21.82
CA THR A 429 -13.60 12.33 21.89
C THR A 429 -13.90 13.10 20.60
N SER A 430 -12.92 13.77 20.01
CA SER A 430 -13.09 14.46 18.74
C SER A 430 -13.36 13.49 17.58
N TYR A 431 -12.78 12.26 17.58
CA TYR A 431 -13.15 11.22 16.62
C TYR A 431 -14.61 10.82 16.74
N GLU A 432 -15.12 10.62 17.96
CA GLU A 432 -16.52 10.26 18.18
C GLU A 432 -17.48 11.37 17.73
N ILE A 433 -17.19 12.62 18.08
CA ILE A 433 -18.01 13.78 17.71
C ILE A 433 -18.00 14.01 16.20
N VAL A 434 -16.83 14.02 15.58
CA VAL A 434 -16.69 14.23 14.12
C VAL A 434 -17.34 13.09 13.34
N SER A 435 -17.14 11.84 13.78
CA SER A 435 -17.75 10.68 13.10
C SER A 435 -19.27 10.71 13.16
N LYS A 436 -19.83 11.09 14.30
CA LYS A 436 -21.28 11.29 14.44
C LYS A 436 -21.77 12.43 13.53
N HIS A 437 -21.10 13.58 13.56
CA HIS A 437 -21.43 14.73 12.70
C HIS A 437 -21.39 14.36 11.21
N ALA A 438 -20.31 13.71 10.76
CA ALA A 438 -20.14 13.25 9.37
C ALA A 438 -21.19 12.20 8.96
N TYR A 439 -21.58 11.30 9.86
CA TYR A 439 -22.58 10.29 9.59
C TYR A 439 -24.00 10.87 9.51
N GLU A 440 -24.29 11.94 10.25
CA GLU A 440 -25.58 12.65 10.24
C GLU A 440 -25.70 13.66 9.08
N ASP A 441 -24.58 14.07 8.47
CA ASP A 441 -24.59 14.99 7.31
C ASP A 441 -25.01 14.25 6.03
N ILE A 442 -26.21 14.53 5.57
CA ILE A 442 -26.79 13.96 4.35
C ILE A 442 -26.53 14.82 3.10
N ASN A 443 -25.83 15.94 3.22
CA ASN A 443 -25.64 16.92 2.14
C ASN A 443 -24.23 16.87 1.55
N HIS A 444 -23.29 16.27 2.25
CA HIS A 444 -21.88 16.22 1.86
C HIS A 444 -21.30 14.81 1.90
N CYS A 445 -20.34 14.55 1.05
CA CYS A 445 -19.37 13.49 1.27
C CYS A 445 -18.39 13.96 2.35
N SER A 446 -18.13 13.12 3.33
CA SER A 446 -17.31 13.46 4.50
C SER A 446 -16.07 12.56 4.54
N ILE A 447 -14.88 13.15 4.57
CA ILE A 447 -13.60 12.46 4.76
C ILE A 447 -13.08 12.72 6.17
N ILE A 448 -12.86 11.67 6.94
CA ILE A 448 -12.28 11.71 8.29
C ILE A 448 -10.86 11.16 8.20
N ARG A 449 -9.86 12.02 8.42
CA ARG A 449 -8.45 11.63 8.34
C ARG A 449 -8.03 10.82 9.55
N VAL A 450 -7.33 9.71 9.30
CA VAL A 450 -6.84 8.77 10.31
C VAL A 450 -5.31 8.66 10.16
N PRO A 451 -4.53 9.53 10.84
CA PRO A 451 -3.09 9.49 10.79
C PRO A 451 -2.54 8.27 11.53
N ARG A 452 -1.35 7.84 11.14
CA ARG A 452 -0.60 6.83 11.88
C ARG A 452 0.09 7.50 13.06
N GLU A 453 -0.58 7.49 14.20
CA GLU A 453 -0.15 8.15 15.43
C GLU A 453 -0.67 7.38 16.66
N TYR A 454 -0.22 7.82 17.84
CA TYR A 454 -0.69 7.36 19.14
C TYR A 454 -1.13 8.57 19.96
N PHE A 455 -2.29 8.49 20.60
CA PHE A 455 -2.73 9.52 21.55
C PHE A 455 -2.21 9.22 22.95
N LEU A 456 -1.91 10.27 23.67
CA LEU A 456 -1.52 10.19 25.09
C LEU A 456 -2.62 10.67 26.02
N GLU A 457 -3.54 11.50 25.55
CA GLU A 457 -4.57 12.16 26.36
C GLU A 457 -5.88 12.24 25.59
N ASP A 458 -6.99 12.20 26.31
CA ASP A 458 -8.33 12.45 25.79
C ASP A 458 -8.88 13.75 26.42
N ILE A 459 -9.36 14.66 25.57
CA ILE A 459 -9.89 15.95 26.01
C ILE A 459 -11.40 15.92 25.89
N ALA A 460 -12.11 16.13 26.99
CA ALA A 460 -13.54 16.17 26.96
C ALA A 460 -14.03 17.41 26.17
N VAL A 461 -14.54 17.17 24.96
CA VAL A 461 -15.22 18.17 24.13
C VAL A 461 -16.71 17.84 24.15
N SER A 462 -17.59 18.84 24.19
CA SER A 462 -19.01 18.60 24.33
C SER A 462 -19.78 18.56 23.01
N CYS A 463 -19.30 19.22 21.97
CA CYS A 463 -19.97 19.35 20.67
C CYS A 463 -18.95 19.58 19.52
N TYR A 464 -19.40 19.37 18.30
CA TYR A 464 -18.64 19.69 17.11
C TYR A 464 -18.59 21.20 16.87
N GLU A 465 -17.38 21.71 16.69
CA GLU A 465 -17.11 23.05 16.13
C GLU A 465 -15.96 22.94 15.12
N PRO A 466 -16.03 23.63 13.96
CA PRO A 466 -14.97 23.58 12.93
C PRO A 466 -13.59 23.97 13.46
N ILE A 467 -13.55 24.93 14.39
CA ILE A 467 -12.37 25.34 15.17
C ILE A 467 -12.72 25.21 16.64
N GLN A 468 -12.09 24.26 17.31
CA GLN A 468 -12.32 23.95 18.71
C GLN A 468 -11.33 24.70 19.60
N PHE A 469 -11.77 25.71 20.31
CA PHE A 469 -10.93 26.43 21.28
C PHE A 469 -10.72 25.59 22.55
N LEU A 470 -9.46 25.30 22.85
CA LEU A 470 -9.06 24.62 24.10
C LEU A 470 -8.73 25.61 25.20
N LYS A 471 -8.21 26.79 24.82
CA LYS A 471 -7.89 27.90 25.68
C LYS A 471 -8.25 29.21 24.98
N ARG A 472 -9.05 30.10 25.59
CA ARG A 472 -9.43 31.38 25.04
C ARG A 472 -9.40 32.44 26.12
N GLU A 473 -8.36 33.25 26.14
CA GLU A 473 -8.12 34.30 27.14
C GLU A 473 -8.08 35.71 26.51
N ASN A 474 -8.56 35.83 25.28
CA ASN A 474 -8.53 37.05 24.47
C ASN A 474 -7.11 37.56 24.19
N ASN A 475 -6.15 36.68 24.03
CA ASN A 475 -4.81 37.01 23.60
C ASN A 475 -4.82 37.54 22.15
N LYS A 476 -3.76 38.29 21.78
CA LYS A 476 -3.54 38.72 20.40
C LYS A 476 -2.88 37.67 19.54
N LYS A 477 -2.40 36.61 20.17
CA LYS A 477 -1.75 35.45 19.55
C LYS A 477 -2.61 34.21 19.68
N LEU A 478 -2.62 33.41 18.62
CA LEU A 478 -3.31 32.12 18.58
C LEU A 478 -2.35 31.03 18.10
N THR A 479 -2.41 29.89 18.73
CA THR A 479 -1.78 28.67 18.22
C THR A 479 -2.85 27.69 17.75
N LEU A 480 -2.76 27.30 16.49
CA LEU A 480 -3.63 26.30 15.86
C LEU A 480 -2.91 24.97 15.72
N GLY A 481 -3.53 23.90 16.18
CA GLY A 481 -3.08 22.52 15.98
C GLY A 481 -3.99 21.76 15.01
N ILE A 482 -3.43 20.83 14.23
CA ILE A 482 -4.15 19.92 13.33
C ILE A 482 -3.79 18.49 13.68
N GLY A 483 -4.81 17.67 14.00
CA GLY A 483 -4.65 16.28 14.38
C GLY A 483 -3.86 16.04 15.66
N PRO A 484 -3.57 14.78 16.03
CA PRO A 484 -3.00 14.43 17.34
C PRO A 484 -1.66 15.09 17.64
N ARG A 485 -0.71 15.05 16.70
CA ARG A 485 0.62 15.65 16.88
C ARG A 485 0.56 17.18 16.85
N GLY A 486 -0.33 17.76 16.06
CA GLY A 486 -0.61 19.20 16.08
C GLY A 486 -1.10 19.65 17.44
N TYR A 487 -1.94 18.85 18.11
CA TYR A 487 -2.36 19.08 19.48
C TYR A 487 -1.18 19.04 20.47
N LEU A 488 -0.33 17.99 20.39
CA LEU A 488 0.82 17.87 21.29
C LEU A 488 1.79 19.04 21.18
N LEU A 489 1.91 19.64 20.02
CA LEU A 489 2.75 20.82 19.79
C LEU A 489 2.05 22.10 20.26
N ALA A 490 0.77 22.27 19.94
CA ALA A 490 0.02 23.47 20.26
C ALA A 490 -0.21 23.65 21.77
N LYS A 491 -0.48 22.57 22.53
CA LYS A 491 -0.76 22.63 23.96
C LYS A 491 0.39 23.19 24.82
N GLU A 492 1.60 23.16 24.28
CA GLU A 492 2.79 23.67 24.96
C GLU A 492 3.02 25.18 24.76
N ALA A 493 2.23 25.80 23.88
CA ALA A 493 2.34 27.23 23.61
C ALA A 493 1.96 28.07 24.84
N LYS A 494 2.69 29.17 25.05
CA LYS A 494 2.50 30.06 26.18
C LYS A 494 2.10 31.45 25.69
N ASP A 495 1.38 32.15 26.55
CA ASP A 495 0.97 33.55 26.30
C ASP A 495 0.16 33.72 25.00
N CYS A 496 -0.68 32.73 24.67
CA CYS A 496 -1.54 32.70 23.50
C CYS A 496 -2.85 31.93 23.78
N ASP A 497 -3.83 32.15 22.92
CA ASP A 497 -5.00 31.29 22.84
C ASP A 497 -4.62 30.00 22.08
N ILE A 498 -5.32 28.91 22.33
CA ILE A 498 -5.04 27.59 21.72
C ILE A 498 -6.33 27.03 21.15
N ALA A 499 -6.28 26.62 19.88
CA ALA A 499 -7.40 25.93 19.24
C ALA A 499 -6.93 24.79 18.32
N MET A 500 -7.84 23.84 18.09
CA MET A 500 -7.68 22.74 17.15
C MET A 500 -8.57 22.97 15.94
N VAL A 501 -8.07 22.68 14.75
CA VAL A 501 -8.83 22.72 13.52
C VAL A 501 -9.40 21.32 13.28
N LEU A 502 -10.72 21.18 13.34
CA LEU A 502 -11.43 19.94 13.03
C LEU A 502 -11.90 19.88 11.58
N ASP A 503 -12.34 20.99 10.98
CA ASP A 503 -12.75 21.07 9.57
C ASP A 503 -11.65 21.71 8.70
N LEU A 504 -11.03 20.91 7.83
CA LEU A 504 -9.98 21.37 6.91
C LEU A 504 -10.54 22.07 5.65
N THR A 505 -11.85 21.97 5.44
CA THR A 505 -12.59 22.66 4.39
C THR A 505 -13.33 23.91 4.92
N LEU A 506 -12.93 24.36 6.10
CA LEU A 506 -13.50 25.51 6.83
C LEU A 506 -13.75 26.70 5.90
N GLU A 507 -14.99 27.17 5.88
CA GLU A 507 -15.41 28.34 5.09
C GLU A 507 -15.42 29.63 5.94
N ASP A 508 -15.88 29.53 7.18
CA ASP A 508 -15.94 30.66 8.10
C ASP A 508 -14.70 30.74 8.99
N ILE A 509 -13.96 31.82 8.86
CA ILE A 509 -12.77 32.14 9.65
C ILE A 509 -13.01 33.33 10.60
N SER A 510 -14.26 33.74 10.81
CA SER A 510 -14.60 34.95 11.62
C SER A 510 -13.96 34.91 13.00
N SER A 511 -13.86 33.74 13.63
CA SER A 511 -13.23 33.57 14.94
C SER A 511 -11.72 33.81 14.96
N LEU A 512 -11.07 33.83 13.78
CA LEU A 512 -9.64 34.05 13.62
C LEU A 512 -9.24 35.48 13.28
N LEU A 513 -10.19 36.33 12.84
CA LEU A 513 -9.90 37.66 12.31
C LEU A 513 -9.38 38.66 13.36
N SER A 514 -9.59 38.39 14.65
CA SER A 514 -9.17 39.27 15.74
C SER A 514 -7.71 39.08 16.16
N TYR A 515 -7.05 38.06 15.68
CA TYR A 515 -5.66 37.74 16.05
C TYR A 515 -4.65 38.50 15.20
N GLU A 516 -3.59 38.98 15.82
CA GLU A 516 -2.48 39.66 15.15
C GLU A 516 -1.38 38.70 14.70
N GLU A 517 -1.21 37.59 15.42
CA GLU A 517 -0.26 36.52 15.11
C GLU A 517 -0.94 35.15 15.28
N ILE A 518 -0.78 34.28 14.28
CA ILE A 518 -1.29 32.91 14.30
C ILE A 518 -0.16 31.94 13.96
N GLU A 519 0.17 31.05 14.89
CA GLU A 519 1.09 29.95 14.68
C GLU A 519 0.31 28.66 14.38
N VAL A 520 0.67 27.97 13.30
CA VAL A 520 -0.03 26.77 12.81
C VAL A 520 0.88 25.56 12.84
N PHE A 521 0.49 24.51 13.57
CA PHE A 521 1.14 23.20 13.58
C PHE A 521 0.32 22.20 12.76
N ASP A 522 0.78 21.91 11.54
CA ASP A 522 0.19 20.96 10.61
C ASP A 522 1.20 19.88 10.16
N PRO A 523 1.47 18.87 10.99
CA PRO A 523 2.46 17.85 10.72
C PRO A 523 2.02 16.77 9.71
N TYR A 524 0.84 16.88 9.15
CA TYR A 524 0.20 15.81 8.37
C TYR A 524 -0.04 16.13 6.91
N GLN A 525 0.20 17.35 6.48
CA GLN A 525 -0.06 17.77 5.10
C GLN A 525 1.01 18.76 4.63
N THR A 526 1.14 18.84 3.31
CA THR A 526 1.99 19.86 2.74
C THR A 526 1.37 21.25 2.87
N GLU A 527 2.20 22.28 2.83
CA GLU A 527 1.80 23.68 2.84
C GLU A 527 0.79 24.06 1.72
N ALA A 528 0.55 23.15 0.76
CA ALA A 528 -0.43 23.32 -0.30
C ALA A 528 -1.87 22.96 0.12
N GLY A 529 -2.05 22.31 1.29
CA GLY A 529 -3.34 21.92 1.83
C GLY A 529 -4.01 23.04 2.63
N PHE A 530 -4.42 22.73 3.86
CA PHE A 530 -5.17 23.66 4.72
C PHE A 530 -4.53 25.04 4.87
N VAL A 531 -3.21 25.10 5.04
CA VAL A 531 -2.49 26.37 5.22
C VAL A 531 -2.64 27.32 4.04
N LYS A 532 -2.63 26.77 2.79
CA LYS A 532 -2.88 27.57 1.59
C LYS A 532 -4.30 28.11 1.60
N ASN A 533 -5.30 27.27 1.88
CA ASN A 533 -6.70 27.68 1.92
C ASN A 533 -6.93 28.75 3.01
N LEU A 534 -6.29 28.61 4.16
CA LEU A 534 -6.38 29.60 5.24
C LEU A 534 -5.81 30.95 4.81
N LYS A 535 -4.65 30.98 4.13
CA LYS A 535 -4.05 32.22 3.58
C LYS A 535 -4.97 32.91 2.59
N GLU A 536 -5.57 32.16 1.67
CA GLU A 536 -6.52 32.70 0.66
C GLU A 536 -7.73 33.33 1.37
N LYS A 537 -8.30 32.67 2.39
CA LYS A 537 -9.43 33.20 3.15
C LYS A 537 -9.10 34.46 3.95
N PHE A 538 -7.91 34.60 4.49
CA PHE A 538 -7.46 35.84 5.11
C PHE A 538 -7.33 36.96 4.10
N PHE A 539 -6.75 36.67 2.93
CA PHE A 539 -6.63 37.64 1.84
C PHE A 539 -8.00 38.14 1.36
N ASP A 540 -8.99 37.24 1.17
CA ASP A 540 -10.36 37.58 0.75
C ASP A 540 -11.11 38.45 1.78
N ARG A 541 -10.70 38.43 3.05
CA ARG A 541 -11.29 39.22 4.15
C ARG A 541 -10.49 40.46 4.49
N ASP A 542 -9.49 40.83 3.69
CA ASP A 542 -8.56 41.94 3.94
C ASP A 542 -7.92 41.89 5.36
N ALA A 543 -7.65 40.68 5.84
CA ALA A 543 -7.04 40.41 7.13
C ALA A 543 -5.62 39.86 6.93
N HIS A 544 -4.67 40.44 7.65
CA HIS A 544 -3.25 40.13 7.47
C HIS A 544 -2.54 39.78 8.78
N PRO A 545 -2.97 38.72 9.49
CA PRO A 545 -2.25 38.27 10.67
C PRO A 545 -0.84 37.79 10.27
N LYS A 546 0.13 37.96 11.15
CA LYS A 546 1.43 37.33 10.97
C LYS A 546 1.27 35.81 11.12
N LEU A 547 1.52 35.06 10.06
CA LEU A 547 1.43 33.59 10.06
C LEU A 547 2.80 32.95 10.27
N ILE A 548 2.93 32.11 11.30
CA ILE A 548 4.08 31.24 11.54
C ILE A 548 3.62 29.82 11.25
N ILE A 549 4.25 29.14 10.30
CA ILE A 549 3.71 27.89 9.74
C ILE A 549 4.71 26.75 9.87
N HIS A 550 4.29 25.72 10.56
CA HIS A 550 4.99 24.45 10.71
C HIS A 550 4.18 23.36 9.98
N SER A 551 4.46 23.18 8.70
CA SER A 551 3.84 22.17 7.83
C SER A 551 4.88 21.44 7.00
N LEU A 552 4.49 20.35 6.35
CA LEU A 552 5.36 19.62 5.43
C LEU A 552 5.63 20.46 4.18
N LYS A 553 6.83 20.32 3.61
CA LYS A 553 7.18 20.94 2.34
C LYS A 553 6.64 20.12 1.15
N ARG A 554 6.53 20.74 -0.02
CA ARG A 554 6.12 20.07 -1.28
C ARG A 554 7.23 19.17 -1.80
N LYS A 555 7.48 18.06 -1.15
CA LYS A 555 8.45 17.04 -1.55
C LYS A 555 8.02 15.68 -1.10
N PHE A 556 8.62 14.64 -1.65
CA PHE A 556 8.52 13.29 -1.13
C PHE A 556 9.43 13.12 0.08
N TYR A 557 8.92 12.48 1.12
CA TYR A 557 9.67 12.19 2.33
C TYR A 557 10.21 10.77 2.31
N PRO A 558 11.40 10.52 2.85
CA PRO A 558 11.98 9.19 2.86
C PRO A 558 11.21 8.23 3.76
N HIS A 559 11.46 6.95 3.61
CA HIS A 559 11.06 5.91 4.57
C HIS A 559 11.87 6.02 5.87
N GLY A 560 11.38 5.37 6.93
CA GLY A 560 12.03 5.35 8.24
C GLY A 560 11.01 5.29 9.37
N SER A 561 11.46 5.11 10.62
CA SER A 561 10.54 5.12 11.74
C SER A 561 9.79 6.45 11.86
N LEU A 562 8.56 6.44 12.36
CA LEU A 562 7.79 7.67 12.57
C LEU A 562 8.53 8.64 13.49
N GLN A 563 9.19 8.11 14.52
CA GLN A 563 9.97 8.93 15.44
C GLN A 563 11.07 9.68 14.72
N ASP A 564 11.90 9.00 13.93
CA ASP A 564 12.99 9.62 13.19
C ASP A 564 12.48 10.67 12.19
N GLN A 565 11.38 10.37 11.49
CA GLN A 565 10.78 11.29 10.52
C GLN A 565 10.30 12.57 11.19
N TYR A 566 9.57 12.47 12.31
CA TYR A 566 9.06 13.65 13.03
C TYR A 566 10.15 14.40 13.79
N GLU A 567 11.16 13.72 14.34
CA GLU A 567 12.32 14.39 14.93
C GLU A 567 13.08 15.21 13.89
N ARG A 568 13.32 14.64 12.72
CA ARG A 568 13.92 15.35 11.61
C ARG A 568 13.12 16.58 11.18
N LEU A 569 11.79 16.42 11.07
CA LEU A 569 10.88 17.50 10.71
C LEU A 569 10.97 18.66 11.71
N GLN A 570 10.86 18.37 13.00
CA GLN A 570 10.89 19.38 14.05
C GLN A 570 12.26 20.08 14.15
N LYS A 571 13.35 19.31 14.12
CA LYS A 571 14.70 19.85 14.32
C LYS A 571 15.24 20.57 13.08
N ILE A 572 15.07 19.99 11.89
CA ILE A 572 15.73 20.45 10.67
C ILE A 572 14.84 21.39 9.85
N GLU A 573 13.55 21.06 9.71
CA GLU A 573 12.66 21.81 8.83
C GLU A 573 11.94 22.95 9.56
N TRP A 574 11.57 22.75 10.81
CA TRP A 574 10.85 23.77 11.61
C TRP A 574 11.74 24.52 12.58
N ASN A 575 12.98 24.07 12.79
CA ASN A 575 13.94 24.67 13.72
C ASN A 575 13.37 24.88 15.14
N LEU A 576 12.54 23.93 15.60
CA LEU A 576 12.00 23.95 16.95
C LEU A 576 13.07 23.48 17.95
N PRO A 577 13.11 24.06 19.17
CA PRO A 577 14.07 23.64 20.19
C PRO A 577 13.84 22.17 20.57
N ASN A 578 14.96 21.45 20.80
CA ASN A 578 14.89 20.08 21.30
C ASN A 578 14.16 20.04 22.64
N LYS A 579 13.09 19.27 22.71
CA LYS A 579 12.56 18.83 24.01
C LYS A 579 13.34 17.57 24.39
N GLU A 580 14.14 17.66 25.45
CA GLU A 580 14.74 16.50 26.08
C GLU A 580 13.61 15.52 26.46
N GLY A 581 13.78 14.26 26.05
CA GLY A 581 12.77 13.25 26.05
C GLY A 581 11.99 13.08 27.36
N GLY A 582 10.69 13.11 27.22
CA GLY A 582 9.83 12.33 28.09
C GLY A 582 9.96 10.85 27.70
N LYS A 583 10.56 10.06 28.59
CA LYS A 583 10.65 8.60 28.50
C LYS A 583 9.27 7.95 28.49
#